data_81a2ef4abfb5af63138fadae45bb8455
#
_entry.id   81a2ef4abfb5af63138fadae45bb8455
#
_cell.length_a   1.000
_cell.length_b   1.000
_cell.length_c   1.000
_cell.angle_alpha   90.00
_cell.angle_beta   90.00
_cell.angle_gamma   90.00
#
_symmetry.space_group_name_H-M   'P 1'
#
loop_
_entity.id
_entity.type
_entity.pdbx_description
1 polymer ?
#
loop_
_entity_poly.entity_id
_entity_poly.type
_entity_poly.pdbx_seq_one_letter_code
_entity_poly.pdbx_strand_id
1 'polypeptide(L)'
;AGAAAVVVLTAASIPFFPRAFLPPFNEGTLTVNVLLNPGTSLAESNRIGALAEQIVAGVPEVTQVGRRTGRAELDEHAEGVHYTEMDVDLKASARSREAIIGDIRARLAVLPAVSNVGQPISHRLDHLLSGVRAQIALKVYGDDLDTLRGLAADLRALLAKIPGVTDLQIEKQVLI
;
A
#
# COMPACT_ATOMS: atom_id res chain seq x y z
N ALA A 1 -21.74 -42.14 21.04
CA ALA A 1 -21.16 -41.15 21.98
C ALA A 1 -19.94 -40.46 21.42
N GLY A 2 -18.95 -41.18 20.81
CA GLY A 2 -17.71 -40.57 20.29
C GLY A 2 -17.90 -39.54 19.18
N ALA A 3 -18.75 -39.83 18.19
CA ALA A 3 -19.04 -38.89 17.09
C ALA A 3 -19.66 -37.56 17.57
N ALA A 4 -20.57 -37.61 18.52
CA ALA A 4 -21.21 -36.43 19.10
C ALA A 4 -20.18 -35.57 19.86
N ALA A 5 -19.24 -36.17 20.57
CA ALA A 5 -18.15 -35.44 21.24
C ALA A 5 -17.23 -34.73 20.26
N VAL A 6 -16.86 -35.37 19.15
CA VAL A 6 -16.07 -34.74 18.09
C VAL A 6 -16.79 -33.54 17.49
N VAL A 7 -18.06 -33.66 17.17
CA VAL A 7 -18.87 -32.56 16.63
C VAL A 7 -18.92 -31.35 17.59
N VAL A 8 -19.15 -31.62 18.88
CA VAL A 8 -19.18 -30.57 19.90
C VAL A 8 -17.82 -29.89 20.06
N LEU A 9 -16.73 -30.65 20.09
CA LEU A 9 -15.38 -30.09 20.16
C LEU A 9 -15.04 -29.24 18.94
N THR A 10 -15.41 -29.71 17.74
CA THR A 10 -15.19 -28.95 16.51
C THR A 10 -16.00 -27.64 16.51
N ALA A 11 -17.27 -27.70 16.91
CA ALA A 11 -18.11 -26.51 17.01
C ALA A 11 -17.57 -25.51 18.07
N ALA A 12 -17.09 -26.00 19.19
CA ALA A 12 -16.49 -25.17 20.24
C ALA A 12 -15.14 -24.53 19.81
N SER A 13 -14.46 -25.08 18.81
CA SER A 13 -13.21 -24.50 18.28
C SER A 13 -13.45 -23.34 17.29
N ILE A 14 -14.63 -23.21 16.70
CA ILE A 14 -14.93 -22.18 15.69
C ILE A 14 -14.61 -20.75 16.14
N PRO A 15 -14.91 -20.31 17.38
CA PRO A 15 -14.59 -18.96 17.83
C PRO A 15 -13.08 -18.64 17.89
N PHE A 16 -12.24 -19.67 17.94
CA PHE A 16 -10.77 -19.54 18.03
C PHE A 16 -10.09 -19.49 16.66
N PHE A 17 -10.81 -19.74 15.57
CA PHE A 17 -10.25 -19.57 14.23
C PHE A 17 -10.15 -18.10 13.84
N PRO A 18 -9.00 -17.70 13.21
CA PRO A 18 -8.86 -16.35 12.67
C PRO A 18 -9.95 -16.11 11.62
N ARG A 19 -10.60 -14.96 11.70
CA ARG A 19 -11.64 -14.54 10.76
C ARG A 19 -11.05 -13.54 9.80
N ALA A 20 -10.92 -13.90 8.53
CA ALA A 20 -10.54 -12.99 7.46
C ALA A 20 -11.58 -13.09 6.34
N PHE A 21 -11.98 -11.95 5.78
CA PHE A 21 -12.89 -11.92 4.62
C PHE A 21 -12.24 -12.61 3.41
N LEU A 22 -10.94 -12.36 3.24
CA LEU A 22 -10.08 -13.06 2.29
C LEU A 22 -8.79 -13.44 3.00
N PRO A 23 -8.41 -14.72 3.01
CA PRO A 23 -7.13 -15.10 3.58
C PRO A 23 -6.00 -14.44 2.78
N PRO A 24 -4.95 -13.93 3.44
CA PRO A 24 -3.78 -13.41 2.76
C PRO A 24 -3.12 -14.55 1.99
N PHE A 25 -3.12 -14.45 0.67
CA PHE A 25 -2.40 -15.39 -0.19
C PHE A 25 -1.16 -14.70 -0.78
N ASN A 26 -0.16 -15.49 -1.10
CA ASN A 26 1.06 -14.98 -1.71
C ASN A 26 0.87 -14.94 -3.22
N GLU A 27 0.81 -13.74 -3.77
CA GLU A 27 0.64 -13.52 -5.22
C GLU A 27 1.95 -13.69 -6.00
N GLY A 28 3.10 -13.85 -5.29
CA GLY A 28 4.42 -13.92 -5.93
C GLY A 28 4.93 -12.58 -6.46
N THR A 29 4.07 -11.56 -6.42
CA THR A 29 4.35 -10.20 -6.91
C THR A 29 4.02 -9.16 -5.85
N LEU A 30 4.63 -7.97 -5.97
CA LEU A 30 4.29 -6.79 -5.18
C LEU A 30 3.95 -5.63 -6.11
N THR A 31 3.09 -4.74 -5.64
CA THR A 31 2.88 -3.43 -6.22
C THR A 31 3.54 -2.39 -5.33
N VAL A 32 4.43 -1.58 -5.89
CA VAL A 32 5.09 -0.47 -5.21
C VAL A 32 4.63 0.82 -5.84
N ASN A 33 4.02 1.67 -5.04
CA ASN A 33 3.54 2.98 -5.46
C ASN A 33 4.46 4.06 -4.91
N VAL A 34 4.85 5.01 -5.76
CA VAL A 34 5.68 6.18 -5.40
C VAL A 34 4.90 7.43 -5.77
N LEU A 35 4.53 8.20 -4.76
CA LEU A 35 3.72 9.40 -4.88
C LEU A 35 4.56 10.64 -4.57
N LEU A 36 4.69 11.51 -5.54
CA LEU A 36 5.32 12.82 -5.41
C LEU A 36 4.27 13.90 -5.10
N ASN A 37 4.72 15.13 -4.91
CA ASN A 37 3.80 16.23 -4.71
C ASN A 37 3.03 16.53 -6.02
N PRO A 38 1.72 16.83 -5.95
CA PRO A 38 0.97 17.34 -7.10
C PRO A 38 1.69 18.56 -7.71
N GLY A 39 1.72 18.62 -9.05
CA GLY A 39 2.48 19.64 -9.77
C GLY A 39 3.91 19.25 -10.12
N THR A 40 4.41 18.11 -9.65
CA THR A 40 5.70 17.57 -10.12
C THR A 40 5.64 17.26 -11.60
N SER A 41 6.66 17.68 -12.36
CA SER A 41 6.72 17.43 -13.80
C SER A 41 6.93 15.93 -14.11
N LEU A 42 6.51 15.50 -15.30
CA LEU A 42 6.75 14.13 -15.77
C LEU A 42 8.25 13.79 -15.79
N ALA A 43 9.11 14.74 -16.17
CA ALA A 43 10.55 14.52 -16.19
C ALA A 43 11.11 14.21 -14.80
N GLU A 44 10.71 14.97 -13.78
CA GLU A 44 11.12 14.72 -12.40
C GLU A 44 10.51 13.44 -11.83
N SER A 45 9.25 13.17 -12.13
CA SER A 45 8.59 11.91 -11.74
C SER A 45 9.30 10.69 -12.34
N ASN A 46 9.70 10.77 -13.61
CA ASN A 46 10.48 9.72 -14.23
C ASN A 46 11.87 9.56 -13.62
N ARG A 47 12.51 10.67 -13.24
CA ARG A 47 13.83 10.64 -12.58
C ARG A 47 13.76 9.94 -11.22
N ILE A 48 12.80 10.33 -10.37
CA ILE A 48 12.60 9.71 -9.06
C ILE A 48 12.12 8.26 -9.21
N GLY A 49 11.19 8.00 -10.15
CA GLY A 49 10.72 6.65 -10.45
C GLY A 49 11.84 5.72 -10.90
N ALA A 50 12.78 6.18 -11.73
CA ALA A 50 13.93 5.38 -12.14
C ALA A 50 14.88 5.08 -10.96
N LEU A 51 15.09 6.03 -10.04
CA LEU A 51 15.85 5.78 -8.81
C LEU A 51 15.14 4.74 -7.93
N ALA A 52 13.81 4.85 -7.77
CA ALA A 52 13.03 3.87 -7.02
C ALA A 52 13.14 2.47 -7.64
N GLU A 53 13.03 2.38 -8.96
CA GLU A 53 13.18 1.12 -9.72
C GLU A 53 14.55 0.48 -9.47
N GLN A 54 15.63 1.25 -9.54
CA GLN A 54 16.98 0.76 -9.24
C GLN A 54 17.13 0.28 -7.79
N ILE A 55 16.55 1.01 -6.83
CA ILE A 55 16.57 0.64 -5.41
C ILE A 55 15.83 -0.68 -5.19
N VAL A 56 14.65 -0.84 -5.78
CA VAL A 56 13.84 -2.06 -5.68
C VAL A 56 14.51 -3.24 -6.37
N ALA A 57 15.05 -3.03 -7.57
CA ALA A 57 15.79 -4.05 -8.30
C ALA A 57 17.06 -4.54 -7.56
N GLY A 58 17.61 -3.72 -6.65
CA GLY A 58 18.73 -4.09 -5.77
C GLY A 58 18.35 -5.02 -4.61
N VAL A 59 17.10 -5.39 -4.43
CA VAL A 59 16.66 -6.37 -3.41
C VAL A 59 16.89 -7.78 -3.94
N PRO A 60 17.57 -8.68 -3.20
CA PRO A 60 17.99 -9.99 -3.71
C PRO A 60 16.86 -10.90 -4.22
N GLU A 61 15.66 -10.75 -3.72
CA GLU A 61 14.48 -11.52 -4.10
C GLU A 61 13.78 -10.99 -5.34
N VAL A 62 14.05 -9.77 -5.74
CA VAL A 62 13.44 -9.16 -6.94
C VAL A 62 14.07 -9.75 -8.18
N THR A 63 13.22 -10.23 -9.10
CA THR A 63 13.62 -10.79 -10.39
C THR A 63 13.34 -9.84 -11.55
N GLN A 64 12.27 -9.08 -11.46
CA GLN A 64 11.86 -8.13 -12.46
C GLN A 64 11.09 -6.96 -11.84
N VAL A 65 11.28 -5.78 -12.41
CA VAL A 65 10.50 -4.57 -12.07
C VAL A 65 9.97 -3.96 -13.37
N GLY A 66 8.67 -3.74 -13.41
CA GLY A 66 8.00 -3.01 -14.49
C GLY A 66 7.45 -1.69 -13.93
N ARG A 67 7.85 -0.55 -14.48
CA ARG A 67 7.44 0.78 -13.99
C ARG A 67 6.55 1.50 -14.99
N ARG A 68 5.51 2.17 -14.46
CA ARG A 68 4.68 3.12 -15.19
C ARG A 68 4.50 4.40 -14.38
N THR A 69 4.60 5.56 -15.05
CA THR A 69 4.45 6.88 -14.44
C THR A 69 3.32 7.63 -15.12
N GLY A 70 2.33 8.05 -14.32
CA GLY A 70 1.06 8.59 -14.82
C GLY A 70 0.25 7.56 -15.61
N ARG A 71 -0.99 7.87 -15.92
CA ARG A 71 -1.83 7.07 -16.81
C ARG A 71 -2.57 7.98 -17.77
N ALA A 72 -2.92 7.45 -18.95
CA ALA A 72 -3.69 8.18 -19.94
C ALA A 72 -5.05 8.64 -19.38
N GLU A 73 -5.48 9.83 -19.74
CA GLU A 73 -6.73 10.46 -19.25
C GLU A 73 -8.00 9.64 -19.53
N LEU A 74 -7.95 8.75 -20.52
CA LEU A 74 -9.06 7.87 -20.89
C LEU A 74 -9.08 6.54 -20.14
N ASP A 75 -8.12 6.28 -19.24
CA ASP A 75 -8.09 5.10 -18.39
C ASP A 75 -9.07 5.31 -17.20
N GLU A 76 -9.86 4.29 -16.87
CA GLU A 76 -10.76 4.31 -15.69
C GLU A 76 -10.03 4.61 -14.37
N HIS A 77 -8.72 4.40 -14.35
CA HIS A 77 -7.83 4.65 -13.20
C HIS A 77 -6.77 5.69 -13.58
N ALA A 78 -7.17 6.77 -14.26
CA ALA A 78 -6.27 7.85 -14.63
C ALA A 78 -5.55 8.42 -13.40
N GLU A 79 -4.22 8.46 -13.48
CA GLU A 79 -3.36 9.00 -12.43
C GLU A 79 -2.54 10.16 -12.98
N GLY A 80 -2.33 11.18 -12.14
CA GLY A 80 -1.47 12.29 -12.50
C GLY A 80 -0.01 11.88 -12.70
N VAL A 81 0.72 12.69 -13.43
CA VAL A 81 2.15 12.43 -13.73
C VAL A 81 3.04 12.35 -12.49
N HIS A 82 2.57 12.80 -11.33
CA HIS A 82 3.25 12.71 -10.04
C HIS A 82 3.15 11.33 -9.37
N TYR A 83 2.41 10.40 -9.98
CA TYR A 83 2.21 9.04 -9.48
C TYR A 83 2.98 8.03 -10.34
N THR A 84 3.77 7.19 -9.68
CA THR A 84 4.50 6.08 -10.29
C THR A 84 4.11 4.77 -9.62
N GLU A 85 3.76 3.78 -10.41
CA GLU A 85 3.45 2.43 -9.96
C GLU A 85 4.48 1.45 -10.55
N MET A 86 4.94 0.53 -9.72
CA MET A 86 5.85 -0.53 -10.13
C MET A 86 5.26 -1.90 -9.79
N ASP A 87 5.25 -2.80 -10.77
CA ASP A 87 4.99 -4.21 -10.58
C ASP A 87 6.34 -4.90 -10.36
N VAL A 88 6.45 -5.66 -9.28
CA VAL A 88 7.70 -6.26 -8.81
C VAL A 88 7.51 -7.75 -8.65
N ASP A 89 8.21 -8.55 -9.45
CA ASP A 89 8.18 -9.99 -9.36
C ASP A 89 9.24 -10.49 -8.37
N LEU A 90 8.83 -11.44 -7.53
CA LEU A 90 9.68 -12.02 -6.50
C LEU A 90 9.97 -13.49 -6.79
N LYS A 91 11.22 -13.92 -6.56
CA LYS A 91 11.57 -15.34 -6.49
C LYS A 91 11.31 -15.90 -5.09
N ALA A 92 11.18 -17.22 -5.00
CA ALA A 92 11.11 -17.92 -3.72
C ALA A 92 12.35 -17.62 -2.87
N SER A 93 12.14 -17.35 -1.59
CA SER A 93 13.17 -17.02 -0.62
C SER A 93 12.86 -17.63 0.74
N ALA A 94 13.90 -17.82 1.57
CA ALA A 94 13.76 -18.19 2.96
C ALA A 94 13.29 -17.00 3.84
N ARG A 95 13.40 -15.75 3.35
CA ARG A 95 12.89 -14.56 4.05
C ARG A 95 11.37 -14.53 3.98
N SER A 96 10.73 -14.09 5.06
CA SER A 96 9.29 -13.84 5.02
C SER A 96 8.98 -12.67 4.10
N ARG A 97 7.77 -12.67 3.54
CA ARG A 97 7.31 -11.58 2.67
C ARG A 97 7.33 -10.23 3.41
N GLU A 98 6.91 -10.22 4.67
CA GLU A 98 6.92 -9.04 5.52
C GLU A 98 8.33 -8.47 5.68
N ALA A 99 9.34 -9.33 5.79
CA ALA A 99 10.74 -8.92 5.86
C ALA A 99 11.23 -8.31 4.53
N ILE A 100 10.79 -8.86 3.39
CA ILE A 100 11.12 -8.32 2.06
C ILE A 100 10.43 -6.97 1.86
N ILE A 101 9.14 -6.84 2.19
CA ILE A 101 8.40 -5.58 2.13
C ILE A 101 9.03 -4.52 3.04
N GLY A 102 9.42 -4.91 4.25
CA GLY A 102 10.12 -4.02 5.19
C GLY A 102 11.46 -3.51 4.65
N ASP A 103 12.23 -4.37 3.99
CA ASP A 103 13.50 -4.00 3.35
C ASP A 103 13.27 -3.02 2.18
N ILE A 104 12.29 -3.28 1.31
CA ILE A 104 11.92 -2.38 0.21
C ILE A 104 11.53 -1.00 0.77
N ARG A 105 10.65 -0.95 1.79
CA ARG A 105 10.25 0.31 2.43
C ARG A 105 11.42 1.08 3.01
N ALA A 106 12.31 0.41 3.74
CA ALA A 106 13.48 1.03 4.35
C ALA A 106 14.40 1.64 3.29
N ARG A 107 14.61 0.95 2.18
CA ARG A 107 15.44 1.44 1.07
C ARG A 107 14.78 2.61 0.34
N LEU A 108 13.48 2.58 0.12
CA LEU A 108 12.74 3.67 -0.54
C LEU A 108 12.60 4.93 0.33
N ALA A 109 12.76 4.82 1.64
CA ALA A 109 12.64 5.94 2.58
C ALA A 109 13.64 7.08 2.33
N VAL A 110 14.70 6.86 1.55
CA VAL A 110 15.67 7.89 1.16
C VAL A 110 15.14 8.84 0.07
N LEU A 111 14.07 8.45 -0.62
CA LEU A 111 13.50 9.24 -1.70
C LEU A 111 12.59 10.36 -1.16
N PRO A 112 12.55 11.53 -1.81
CA PRO A 112 11.64 12.63 -1.46
C PRO A 112 10.22 12.35 -1.98
N ALA A 113 9.68 11.18 -1.63
CA ALA A 113 8.40 10.68 -2.09
C ALA A 113 7.71 9.88 -0.98
N VAL A 114 6.41 9.75 -1.08
CA VAL A 114 5.67 8.79 -0.24
C VAL A 114 5.58 7.48 -0.99
N SER A 115 6.02 6.39 -0.37
CA SER A 115 5.95 5.05 -0.96
C SER A 115 4.95 4.18 -0.20
N ASN A 116 4.26 3.32 -0.95
CA ASN A 116 3.39 2.26 -0.43
C ASN A 116 3.77 0.95 -1.12
N VAL A 117 3.85 -0.12 -0.32
CA VAL A 117 4.19 -1.47 -0.82
C VAL A 117 3.08 -2.43 -0.41
N GLY A 118 2.43 -3.02 -1.40
CA GLY A 118 1.33 -3.96 -1.21
C GLY A 118 1.38 -5.12 -2.20
N GLN A 119 0.29 -5.88 -2.27
CA GLN A 119 0.07 -6.91 -3.28
C GLN A 119 -1.01 -6.44 -4.26
N PRO A 120 -0.95 -6.83 -5.56
CA PRO A 120 -1.85 -6.34 -6.59
C PRO A 120 -3.34 -6.55 -6.28
N ILE A 121 -3.74 -7.76 -5.87
CA ILE A 121 -5.15 -8.09 -5.60
C ILE A 121 -5.63 -7.43 -4.31
N SER A 122 -4.84 -7.50 -3.23
CA SER A 122 -5.17 -6.81 -1.97
C SER A 122 -5.34 -5.32 -2.22
N HIS A 123 -4.45 -4.71 -2.99
CA HIS A 123 -4.50 -3.29 -3.33
C HIS A 123 -5.79 -2.89 -4.10
N ARG A 124 -6.21 -3.73 -5.07
CA ARG A 124 -7.48 -3.51 -5.79
C ARG A 124 -8.70 -3.66 -4.90
N LEU A 125 -8.70 -4.65 -4.01
CA LEU A 125 -9.80 -4.86 -3.06
C LEU A 125 -9.90 -3.70 -2.07
N ASP A 126 -8.79 -3.23 -1.53
CA ASP A 126 -8.76 -2.09 -0.62
C ASP A 126 -9.37 -0.85 -1.29
N HIS A 127 -9.01 -0.59 -2.55
CA HIS A 127 -9.56 0.52 -3.33
C HIS A 127 -11.08 0.38 -3.57
N LEU A 128 -11.56 -0.82 -3.89
CA LEU A 128 -12.97 -1.08 -4.11
C LEU A 128 -13.81 -0.95 -2.83
N LEU A 129 -13.27 -1.37 -1.69
CA LEU A 129 -13.98 -1.38 -0.42
C LEU A 129 -13.93 -0.04 0.32
N SER A 130 -12.79 0.64 0.30
CA SER A 130 -12.57 1.89 1.05
C SER A 130 -12.66 3.15 0.20
N GLY A 131 -12.58 3.00 -1.12
CA GLY A 131 -12.45 4.11 -2.09
C GLY A 131 -11.06 4.76 -2.09
N VAL A 132 -10.11 4.21 -1.34
CA VAL A 132 -8.71 4.64 -1.27
C VAL A 132 -7.79 3.43 -1.37
N ARG A 133 -6.54 3.64 -1.77
CA ARG A 133 -5.53 2.58 -1.90
C ARG A 133 -4.86 2.29 -0.56
N ALA A 134 -5.66 1.98 0.46
CA ALA A 134 -5.20 1.67 1.81
C ALA A 134 -6.16 0.72 2.49
N GLN A 135 -5.64 -0.15 3.36
CA GLN A 135 -6.44 -1.10 4.15
C GLN A 135 -7.38 -0.37 5.13
N ILE A 136 -6.97 0.80 5.61
CA ILE A 136 -7.75 1.61 6.54
C ILE A 136 -7.86 3.03 5.97
N ALA A 137 -9.08 3.51 5.81
CA ALA A 137 -9.37 4.89 5.44
C ALA A 137 -10.04 5.61 6.60
N LEU A 138 -9.37 6.59 7.18
CA LEU A 138 -9.96 7.49 8.16
C LEU A 138 -10.45 8.74 7.43
N LYS A 139 -11.78 8.91 7.35
CA LYS A 139 -12.41 10.03 6.65
C LYS A 139 -12.87 11.07 7.66
N VAL A 140 -12.47 12.33 7.44
CA VAL A 140 -12.90 13.49 8.24
C VAL A 140 -13.72 14.39 7.35
N TYR A 141 -14.88 14.81 7.83
CA TYR A 141 -15.84 15.64 7.08
C TYR A 141 -16.00 17.00 7.78
N GLY A 142 -16.18 18.05 6.99
CA GLY A 142 -16.43 19.40 7.44
C GLY A 142 -16.51 20.36 6.28
N ASP A 143 -16.92 21.59 6.54
CA ASP A 143 -17.15 22.62 5.53
C ASP A 143 -15.92 23.49 5.27
N ASP A 144 -14.99 23.57 6.22
CA ASP A 144 -13.78 24.37 6.13
C ASP A 144 -12.54 23.52 5.83
N LEU A 145 -11.95 23.72 4.65
CA LEU A 145 -10.81 22.93 4.16
C LEU A 145 -9.53 23.16 4.98
N ASP A 146 -9.31 24.37 5.50
CA ASP A 146 -8.10 24.66 6.26
C ASP A 146 -8.15 23.99 7.63
N THR A 147 -9.31 24.00 8.27
CA THR A 147 -9.57 23.22 9.49
C THR A 147 -9.39 21.72 9.25
N LEU A 148 -9.93 21.19 8.14
CA LEU A 148 -9.78 19.77 7.78
C LEU A 148 -8.32 19.39 7.57
N ARG A 149 -7.51 20.25 6.93
CA ARG A 149 -6.07 20.01 6.75
C ARG A 149 -5.33 19.98 8.08
N GLY A 150 -5.63 20.91 8.97
CA GLY A 150 -5.07 20.94 10.33
C GLY A 150 -5.38 19.65 11.08
N LEU A 151 -6.66 19.25 11.12
CA LEU A 151 -7.10 18.02 11.77
C LEU A 151 -6.45 16.77 11.14
N ALA A 152 -6.30 16.71 9.84
CA ALA A 152 -5.64 15.59 9.15
C ALA A 152 -4.16 15.49 9.55
N ALA A 153 -3.46 16.62 9.69
CA ALA A 153 -2.07 16.65 10.14
C ALA A 153 -1.93 16.17 11.61
N ASP A 154 -2.83 16.62 12.51
CA ASP A 154 -2.84 16.20 13.90
C ASP A 154 -3.15 14.70 14.04
N LEU A 155 -4.15 14.21 13.31
CA LEU A 155 -4.49 12.78 13.26
C LEU A 155 -3.34 11.95 12.75
N ARG A 156 -2.65 12.38 11.69
CA ARG A 156 -1.44 11.71 11.21
C ARG A 156 -0.38 11.61 12.29
N ALA A 157 -0.13 12.70 13.02
CA ALA A 157 0.86 12.72 14.11
C ALA A 157 0.51 11.77 15.26
N LEU A 158 -0.79 11.59 15.55
CA LEU A 158 -1.28 10.64 16.55
C LEU A 158 -1.17 9.20 16.04
N LEU A 159 -1.63 8.92 14.84
CA LEU A 159 -1.64 7.57 14.24
C LEU A 159 -0.23 7.03 14.01
N ALA A 160 0.73 7.91 13.68
CA ALA A 160 2.13 7.51 13.49
C ALA A 160 2.79 6.91 14.75
N LYS A 161 2.19 7.13 15.94
CA LYS A 161 2.67 6.59 17.22
C LYS A 161 2.13 5.18 17.52
N ILE A 162 1.18 4.70 16.73
CA ILE A 162 0.53 3.40 16.93
C ILE A 162 1.39 2.31 16.31
N PRO A 163 1.87 1.32 17.08
CA PRO A 163 2.63 0.19 16.53
C PRO A 163 1.82 -0.56 15.47
N GLY A 164 2.46 -0.86 14.34
CA GLY A 164 1.82 -1.58 13.21
C GLY A 164 1.17 -0.67 12.17
N VAL A 165 1.02 0.62 12.41
CA VAL A 165 0.61 1.58 11.38
C VAL A 165 1.81 1.89 10.49
N THR A 166 1.68 1.59 9.20
CA THR A 166 2.70 1.82 8.18
C THR A 166 2.10 2.56 6.98
N ASP A 167 2.93 3.17 6.15
CA ASP A 167 2.53 3.85 4.91
C ASP A 167 1.41 4.90 5.10
N LEU A 168 1.45 5.60 6.26
CA LEU A 168 0.44 6.57 6.66
C LEU A 168 0.47 7.81 5.78
N GLN A 169 -0.61 8.07 5.05
CA GLN A 169 -0.72 9.18 4.11
C GLN A 169 -1.93 10.05 4.42
N ILE A 170 -1.79 11.36 4.22
CA ILE A 170 -2.91 12.28 4.06
C ILE A 170 -3.18 12.37 2.56
N GLU A 171 -4.44 12.24 2.15
CA GLU A 171 -4.82 12.45 0.76
C GLU A 171 -4.43 13.86 0.31
N LYS A 172 -3.63 13.93 -0.74
CA LYS A 172 -3.12 15.20 -1.26
C LYS A 172 -4.18 15.83 -2.17
N GLN A 173 -4.79 16.91 -1.70
CA GLN A 173 -5.68 17.72 -2.51
C GLN A 173 -4.86 18.72 -3.34
N VAL A 174 -5.17 18.81 -4.63
CA VAL A 174 -4.65 19.88 -5.49
C VAL A 174 -5.40 21.15 -5.13
N LEU A 175 -4.68 22.20 -4.73
CA LEU A 175 -5.23 23.56 -4.69
C LEU A 175 -5.38 24.02 -6.15
N ILE A 176 -6.60 24.10 -6.61
CA ILE A 176 -6.93 24.76 -7.88
C ILE A 176 -6.93 26.26 -7.66
#